data_4eb6147f667b813d319e2b598d247998
#
_entry.id   4eb6147f667b813d319e2b598d247998
#
_cell.length_a   1.000
_cell.length_b   1.000
_cell.length_c   1.000
_cell.angle_alpha   90.00
_cell.angle_beta   90.00
_cell.angle_gamma   90.00
#
_symmetry.space_group_name_H-M   'P 1'
#
loop_
_entity.id
_entity.type
_entity.pdbx_description
1 polymer ?
#
loop_
_entity_poly.entity_id
_entity_poly.type
_entity_poly.pdbx_seq_one_letter_code
_entity_poly.pdbx_strand_id
1 'polypeptide(L)'
;GQIVGSVRGCMDENRVCHIGKLIVHPDFQNKGIGRELMTEIERLFPHCHKFSLFTGEETPNTLHLYSKVGYNIVCRKEMEGISMIIMEKEKLTYRDFTFDDLETVCKLPRNKQELFFMFPKADFPLTINQLKNTIKDRFDSTVVLFNNEVVGFANFYEVRESQYCAIGNVIVSPCFRNRGVGTFLINAMEDIGKKKYNVSELHLSCLDAN
;
A
#
# COMPACT_ATOMS: atom_id res chain seq x y z
N GLY A 1 -0.76 35.28 -2.86
CA GLY A 1 0.31 34.45 -3.42
C GLY A 1 0.10 34.24 -4.93
N GLN A 2 1.15 33.98 -5.67
CA GLN A 2 1.08 33.66 -7.10
C GLN A 2 0.88 32.15 -7.30
N ILE A 3 -0.04 31.75 -8.18
CA ILE A 3 -0.19 30.34 -8.58
C ILE A 3 0.90 30.03 -9.61
N VAL A 4 1.79 29.09 -9.29
CA VAL A 4 2.93 28.72 -10.13
C VAL A 4 2.82 27.29 -10.71
N GLY A 5 1.83 26.54 -10.31
CA GLY A 5 1.57 25.20 -10.84
C GLY A 5 0.18 24.67 -10.48
N SER A 6 -0.28 23.67 -11.19
CA SER A 6 -1.55 22.98 -10.93
C SER A 6 -1.48 21.53 -11.37
N VAL A 7 -2.33 20.71 -10.77
CA VAL A 7 -2.59 19.31 -11.15
C VAL A 7 -4.06 19.01 -10.89
N ARG A 8 -4.62 18.08 -11.64
CA ARG A 8 -6.01 17.63 -11.47
C ARG A 8 -6.05 16.13 -11.26
N GLY A 9 -6.88 15.66 -10.34
CA GLY A 9 -7.22 14.25 -10.13
C GLY A 9 -8.73 14.05 -10.14
N CYS A 10 -9.17 12.90 -10.65
CA CYS A 10 -10.56 12.47 -10.62
C CYS A 10 -10.58 10.96 -10.37
N MET A 11 -11.31 10.53 -9.35
CA MET A 11 -11.47 9.11 -9.04
C MET A 11 -12.70 8.56 -9.75
N ASP A 12 -12.57 7.41 -10.42
CA ASP A 12 -13.67 6.68 -11.03
C ASP A 12 -14.35 5.71 -10.06
N GLU A 13 -15.39 5.03 -10.52
CA GLU A 13 -16.16 4.03 -9.75
C GLU A 13 -15.33 2.80 -9.36
N ASN A 14 -14.26 2.51 -10.09
CA ASN A 14 -13.31 1.43 -9.78
C ASN A 14 -12.22 1.85 -8.79
N ARG A 15 -12.31 3.06 -8.21
CA ARG A 15 -11.32 3.61 -7.28
C ARG A 15 -9.93 3.78 -7.91
N VAL A 16 -9.87 4.06 -9.21
CA VAL A 16 -8.69 4.49 -9.92
C VAL A 16 -8.70 6.02 -9.99
N CYS A 17 -7.63 6.67 -9.56
CA CYS A 17 -7.48 8.11 -9.68
C CYS A 17 -6.78 8.46 -11.00
N HIS A 18 -7.52 9.10 -11.90
CA HIS A 18 -6.97 9.62 -13.16
C HIS A 18 -6.37 11.00 -12.92
N ILE A 19 -5.05 11.11 -13.11
CA ILE A 19 -4.30 12.34 -12.93
C ILE A 19 -4.04 12.98 -14.29
N GLY A 20 -4.28 14.29 -14.39
CA GLY A 20 -4.04 15.03 -15.62
C GLY A 20 -3.78 16.50 -15.36
N LYS A 21 -3.40 17.20 -16.45
CA LYS A 21 -3.16 18.65 -16.42
C LYS A 21 -2.13 19.09 -15.37
N LEU A 22 -1.06 18.31 -15.19
CA LEU A 22 0.09 18.75 -14.43
C LEU A 22 0.79 19.86 -15.24
N ILE A 23 0.77 21.06 -14.68
CA ILE A 23 1.35 22.25 -15.29
C ILE A 23 2.19 22.98 -14.24
N VAL A 24 3.39 23.39 -14.63
CA VAL A 24 4.27 24.25 -13.81
C VAL A 24 4.71 25.41 -14.67
N HIS A 25 4.57 26.63 -14.16
CA HIS A 25 5.00 27.86 -14.84
C HIS A 25 6.47 27.75 -15.28
N PRO A 26 6.85 28.16 -16.51
CA PRO A 26 8.21 27.96 -17.03
C PRO A 26 9.31 28.44 -16.09
N ASP A 27 9.19 29.63 -15.49
CA ASP A 27 10.20 30.21 -14.58
C ASP A 27 10.35 29.45 -13.26
N PHE A 28 9.44 28.53 -12.96
CA PHE A 28 9.40 27.73 -11.75
C PHE A 28 9.63 26.22 -12.01
N GLN A 29 9.89 25.82 -13.25
CA GLN A 29 10.27 24.44 -13.59
C GLN A 29 11.65 24.07 -13.01
N ASN A 30 11.91 22.76 -12.92
CA ASN A 30 13.14 22.18 -12.38
C ASN A 30 13.46 22.54 -10.91
N LYS A 31 12.47 23.06 -10.17
CA LYS A 31 12.57 23.39 -8.73
C LYS A 31 11.81 22.40 -7.83
N GLY A 32 11.44 21.24 -8.35
CA GLY A 32 10.75 20.20 -7.58
C GLY A 32 9.21 20.32 -7.52
N ILE A 33 8.62 21.44 -7.96
CA ILE A 33 7.19 21.75 -7.84
C ILE A 33 6.30 20.66 -8.49
N GLY A 34 6.68 20.17 -9.66
CA GLY A 34 5.93 19.09 -10.32
C GLY A 34 5.87 17.81 -9.47
N ARG A 35 6.97 17.45 -8.79
CA ARG A 35 7.03 16.33 -7.87
C ARG A 35 6.15 16.55 -6.63
N GLU A 36 6.21 17.75 -6.05
CA GLU A 36 5.38 18.12 -4.90
C GLU A 36 3.89 18.05 -5.23
N LEU A 37 3.47 18.57 -6.41
CA LEU A 37 2.10 18.51 -6.89
C LEU A 37 1.63 17.06 -7.06
N MET A 38 2.48 16.18 -7.61
CA MET A 38 2.16 14.75 -7.73
C MET A 38 2.01 14.07 -6.37
N THR A 39 2.87 14.38 -5.41
CA THR A 39 2.77 13.85 -4.05
C THR A 39 1.49 14.30 -3.35
N GLU A 40 1.15 15.59 -3.46
CA GLU A 40 -0.04 16.15 -2.83
C GLU A 40 -1.33 15.63 -3.47
N ILE A 41 -1.40 15.51 -4.80
CA ILE A 41 -2.60 14.95 -5.44
C ILE A 41 -2.82 13.50 -5.02
N GLU A 42 -1.78 12.68 -4.90
CA GLU A 42 -1.90 11.31 -4.42
C GLU A 42 -2.39 11.25 -2.97
N ARG A 43 -1.99 12.20 -2.12
CA ARG A 43 -2.43 12.31 -0.73
C ARG A 43 -3.92 12.67 -0.62
N LEU A 44 -4.45 13.46 -1.56
CA LEU A 44 -5.85 13.86 -1.59
C LEU A 44 -6.81 12.72 -1.99
N PHE A 45 -6.30 11.63 -2.56
CA PHE A 45 -7.07 10.44 -2.93
C PHE A 45 -6.65 9.20 -2.10
N PRO A 46 -6.89 9.20 -0.77
CA PRO A 46 -6.42 8.13 0.12
C PRO A 46 -7.08 6.76 -0.17
N HIS A 47 -8.28 6.77 -0.72
CA HIS A 47 -9.09 5.56 -0.94
C HIS A 47 -8.93 4.92 -2.31
N CYS A 48 -8.14 5.51 -3.22
CA CYS A 48 -7.84 4.85 -4.48
C CYS A 48 -6.73 3.80 -4.27
N HIS A 49 -6.78 2.74 -5.05
CA HIS A 49 -5.76 1.69 -5.05
C HIS A 49 -4.76 1.85 -6.21
N LYS A 50 -5.09 2.71 -7.17
CA LYS A 50 -4.27 2.95 -8.35
C LYS A 50 -4.40 4.39 -8.83
N PHE A 51 -3.30 4.92 -9.31
CA PHE A 51 -3.22 6.17 -10.06
C PHE A 51 -2.90 5.88 -11.51
N SER A 52 -3.60 6.53 -12.44
CA SER A 52 -3.38 6.41 -13.87
C SER A 52 -3.23 7.78 -14.49
N LEU A 53 -2.33 7.94 -15.43
CA LEU A 53 -2.14 9.14 -16.21
C LEU A 53 -1.72 8.80 -17.64
N PHE A 54 -1.84 9.77 -18.52
CA PHE A 54 -1.30 9.66 -19.87
C PHE A 54 -0.46 10.90 -20.20
N THR A 55 0.53 10.72 -21.05
CA THR A 55 1.43 11.79 -21.53
C THR A 55 1.88 11.52 -22.96
N GLY A 56 2.25 12.56 -23.70
CA GLY A 56 2.81 12.38 -25.03
C GLY A 56 4.15 11.66 -24.99
N GLU A 57 4.40 10.79 -25.95
CA GLU A 57 5.67 10.06 -26.06
C GLU A 57 6.86 11.00 -26.27
N GLU A 58 6.63 12.13 -26.94
CA GLU A 58 7.66 13.15 -27.24
C GLU A 58 7.98 14.07 -26.03
N THR A 59 7.56 13.72 -24.80
CA THR A 59 7.79 14.53 -23.60
C THR A 59 8.74 13.85 -22.60
N PRO A 60 10.05 13.72 -22.89
CA PRO A 60 11.00 12.96 -22.07
C PRO A 60 11.11 13.47 -20.63
N ASN A 61 11.03 14.78 -20.41
CA ASN A 61 11.11 15.37 -19.08
C ASN A 61 9.91 14.97 -18.20
N THR A 62 8.72 14.89 -18.79
CA THR A 62 7.49 14.49 -18.11
C THR A 62 7.50 13.00 -17.80
N LEU A 63 7.93 12.16 -18.76
CA LEU A 63 8.12 10.73 -18.54
C LEU A 63 9.11 10.45 -17.42
N HIS A 64 10.24 11.16 -17.41
CA HIS A 64 11.23 11.04 -16.35
C HIS A 64 10.69 11.45 -14.98
N LEU A 65 9.90 12.54 -14.91
CA LEU A 65 9.25 12.96 -13.67
C LEU A 65 8.33 11.84 -13.15
N TYR A 66 7.43 11.32 -13.98
CA TYR A 66 6.48 10.29 -13.58
C TYR A 66 7.18 8.99 -13.15
N SER A 67 8.20 8.56 -13.89
CA SER A 67 9.00 7.40 -13.49
C SER A 67 9.70 7.60 -12.13
N LYS A 68 10.24 8.80 -11.87
CA LYS A 68 10.86 9.15 -10.57
C LYS A 68 9.88 9.13 -9.40
N VAL A 69 8.61 9.42 -9.63
CA VAL A 69 7.57 9.37 -8.58
C VAL A 69 6.85 8.03 -8.53
N GLY A 70 7.36 7.02 -9.26
CA GLY A 70 6.96 5.61 -9.14
C GLY A 70 5.91 5.13 -10.13
N TYR A 71 5.62 5.88 -11.21
CA TYR A 71 4.75 5.42 -12.28
C TYR A 71 5.52 4.55 -13.28
N ASN A 72 4.86 3.50 -13.74
CA ASN A 72 5.38 2.57 -14.73
C ASN A 72 4.57 2.68 -16.03
N ILE A 73 5.24 2.52 -17.16
CA ILE A 73 4.57 2.47 -18.47
C ILE A 73 3.78 1.16 -18.55
N VAL A 74 2.48 1.28 -18.84
CA VAL A 74 1.58 0.14 -19.00
C VAL A 74 1.32 -0.15 -20.48
N CYS A 75 1.02 0.87 -21.25
CA CYS A 75 0.83 0.70 -22.70
C CYS A 75 1.08 2.01 -23.46
N ARG A 76 1.20 1.88 -24.79
CA ARG A 76 1.20 2.96 -25.75
C ARG A 76 -0.09 2.91 -26.55
N LYS A 77 -0.69 4.05 -26.78
CA LYS A 77 -1.94 4.18 -27.53
C LYS A 77 -1.88 5.40 -28.44
N GLU A 78 -2.30 5.23 -29.67
CA GLU A 78 -2.49 6.36 -30.56
C GLU A 78 -3.85 7.02 -30.29
N MET A 79 -3.85 8.32 -30.06
CA MET A 79 -5.04 9.13 -29.81
C MET A 79 -4.98 10.36 -30.71
N GLU A 80 -5.93 10.49 -31.63
CA GLU A 80 -6.02 11.62 -32.58
C GLU A 80 -4.71 11.89 -33.36
N GLY A 81 -4.00 10.81 -33.74
CA GLY A 81 -2.73 10.91 -34.47
C GLY A 81 -1.50 11.25 -33.61
N ILE A 82 -1.65 11.25 -32.27
CA ILE A 82 -0.56 11.49 -31.32
C ILE A 82 -0.28 10.20 -30.52
N SER A 83 0.99 9.80 -30.47
CA SER A 83 1.42 8.67 -29.63
C SER A 83 1.41 9.08 -28.16
N MET A 84 0.57 8.41 -27.39
CA MET A 84 0.38 8.63 -25.97
C MET A 84 0.87 7.42 -25.18
N ILE A 85 1.56 7.68 -24.08
CA ILE A 85 2.00 6.68 -23.11
C ILE A 85 1.06 6.73 -21.91
N ILE A 86 0.48 5.58 -21.57
CA ILE A 86 -0.29 5.41 -20.35
C ILE A 86 0.66 4.89 -19.28
N MET A 87 0.69 5.58 -18.14
CA MET A 87 1.48 5.22 -16.99
C MET A 87 0.60 5.03 -15.78
N GLU A 88 0.93 4.03 -14.96
CA GLU A 88 0.19 3.70 -13.75
C GLU A 88 1.12 3.53 -12.55
N LYS A 89 0.60 3.89 -11.39
CA LYS A 89 1.22 3.65 -10.08
C LYS A 89 0.20 3.00 -9.17
N GLU A 90 0.54 1.84 -8.67
CA GLU A 90 -0.30 1.12 -7.76
C GLU A 90 -0.03 1.51 -6.32
N LYS A 91 -1.06 1.49 -5.51
CA LYS A 91 -1.02 1.89 -4.13
C LYS A 91 -1.38 0.72 -3.25
N LEU A 92 -0.59 0.52 -2.20
CA LEU A 92 -0.98 -0.37 -1.12
C LEU A 92 -2.18 0.24 -0.38
N THR A 93 -3.17 -0.60 -0.10
CA THR A 93 -4.30 -0.25 0.77
C THR A 93 -4.41 -1.30 1.87
N TYR A 94 -5.14 -1.00 2.94
CA TYR A 94 -5.46 -1.99 3.97
C TYR A 94 -6.94 -1.96 4.31
N ARG A 95 -7.43 -3.07 4.83
CA ARG A 95 -8.78 -3.22 5.40
C ARG A 95 -8.79 -4.29 6.47
N ASP A 96 -9.88 -4.35 7.20
CA ASP A 96 -10.14 -5.44 8.11
C ASP A 96 -10.12 -6.78 7.37
N PHE A 97 -9.55 -7.79 8.03
CA PHE A 97 -9.60 -9.18 7.59
C PHE A 97 -11.04 -9.68 7.54
N THR A 98 -11.37 -10.45 6.53
CA THR A 98 -12.66 -11.16 6.40
C THR A 98 -12.46 -12.65 6.27
N PHE A 99 -13.52 -13.43 6.45
CA PHE A 99 -13.41 -14.89 6.29
C PHE A 99 -13.07 -15.33 4.87
N ASP A 100 -13.30 -14.49 3.86
CA ASP A 100 -12.92 -14.74 2.47
C ASP A 100 -11.40 -14.72 2.27
N ASP A 101 -10.66 -14.06 3.18
CA ASP A 101 -9.19 -13.97 3.14
C ASP A 101 -8.48 -15.22 3.69
N LEU A 102 -9.20 -16.11 4.37
CA LEU A 102 -8.63 -17.26 5.07
C LEU A 102 -7.69 -18.10 4.21
N GLU A 103 -8.15 -18.49 3.02
CA GLU A 103 -7.35 -19.33 2.13
C GLU A 103 -6.09 -18.62 1.66
N THR A 104 -6.20 -17.32 1.36
CA THR A 104 -5.06 -16.52 0.89
C THR A 104 -4.04 -16.32 1.99
N VAL A 105 -4.48 -15.96 3.20
CA VAL A 105 -3.59 -15.78 4.35
C VAL A 105 -2.90 -17.09 4.74
N CYS A 106 -3.60 -18.24 4.68
CA CYS A 106 -2.99 -19.55 4.93
C CYS A 106 -1.87 -19.91 3.93
N LYS A 107 -1.90 -19.36 2.72
CA LYS A 107 -0.90 -19.59 1.68
C LYS A 107 0.29 -18.64 1.72
N LEU A 108 0.27 -17.60 2.55
CA LEU A 108 1.37 -16.62 2.66
C LEU A 108 2.68 -17.24 3.15
N PRO A 109 2.71 -18.09 4.20
CA PRO A 109 3.93 -18.78 4.60
C PRO A 109 4.25 -19.92 3.64
N ARG A 110 5.48 -19.94 3.07
CA ARG A 110 5.92 -20.97 2.09
C ARG A 110 6.47 -22.23 2.71
N ASN A 111 6.92 -22.15 3.96
CA ASN A 111 7.60 -23.24 4.65
C ASN A 111 7.40 -23.14 6.17
N LYS A 112 7.88 -24.17 6.88
CA LYS A 112 7.79 -24.25 8.34
C LYS A 112 8.46 -23.07 9.05
N GLN A 113 9.56 -22.57 8.54
CA GLN A 113 10.31 -21.47 9.16
C GLN A 113 9.52 -20.16 9.05
N GLU A 114 8.99 -19.84 7.87
CA GLU A 114 8.15 -18.65 7.68
C GLU A 114 6.87 -18.72 8.53
N LEU A 115 6.25 -19.91 8.62
CA LEU A 115 5.11 -20.10 9.50
C LEU A 115 5.48 -19.96 10.96
N PHE A 116 6.63 -20.47 11.38
CA PHE A 116 7.10 -20.32 12.76
C PHE A 116 7.28 -18.84 13.13
N PHE A 117 7.85 -18.02 12.26
CA PHE A 117 7.98 -16.57 12.51
C PHE A 117 6.62 -15.84 12.55
N MET A 118 5.68 -16.25 11.70
CA MET A 118 4.32 -15.70 11.71
C MET A 118 3.51 -16.22 12.91
N PHE A 119 3.57 -17.51 13.15
CA PHE A 119 2.72 -18.20 14.10
C PHE A 119 3.40 -19.43 14.70
N PRO A 120 4.22 -19.25 15.77
CA PRO A 120 5.04 -20.31 16.33
C PRO A 120 4.29 -21.57 16.82
N LYS A 121 3.00 -21.43 17.12
CA LYS A 121 2.15 -22.53 17.66
C LYS A 121 1.42 -23.32 16.57
N ALA A 122 1.58 -22.96 15.30
CA ALA A 122 0.91 -23.65 14.19
C ALA A 122 1.82 -24.66 13.52
N ASP A 123 1.21 -25.72 13.00
CA ASP A 123 1.87 -26.72 12.17
C ASP A 123 1.77 -26.37 10.70
N PHE A 124 2.88 -26.59 9.97
CA PHE A 124 2.91 -26.36 8.52
C PHE A 124 2.36 -27.59 7.76
N PRO A 125 1.52 -27.40 6.74
CA PRO A 125 1.00 -26.13 6.22
C PRO A 125 -0.05 -25.51 7.16
N LEU A 126 -0.11 -24.17 7.18
CA LEU A 126 -1.13 -23.46 7.94
C LEU A 126 -2.52 -23.79 7.38
N THR A 127 -3.38 -24.31 8.22
CA THR A 127 -4.76 -24.66 7.84
C THR A 127 -5.75 -23.56 8.24
N ILE A 128 -6.88 -23.52 7.55
CA ILE A 128 -7.98 -22.59 7.86
C ILE A 128 -8.42 -22.72 9.31
N ASN A 129 -8.50 -23.95 9.85
CA ASN A 129 -8.91 -24.17 11.24
C ASN A 129 -7.89 -23.62 12.24
N GLN A 130 -6.59 -23.77 11.98
CA GLN A 130 -5.54 -23.20 12.81
C GLN A 130 -5.61 -21.67 12.80
N LEU A 131 -5.75 -21.06 11.62
CA LEU A 131 -5.87 -19.62 11.50
C LEU A 131 -7.13 -19.09 12.19
N LYS A 132 -8.30 -19.72 11.95
CA LYS A 132 -9.56 -19.35 12.64
C LYS A 132 -9.43 -19.39 14.16
N ASN A 133 -8.78 -20.42 14.69
CA ASN A 133 -8.59 -20.55 16.14
C ASN A 133 -7.67 -19.46 16.68
N THR A 134 -6.65 -19.08 15.93
CA THR A 134 -5.72 -18.01 16.34
C THR A 134 -6.40 -16.66 16.37
N ILE A 135 -7.13 -16.30 15.31
CA ILE A 135 -7.71 -14.96 15.18
C ILE A 135 -8.86 -14.69 16.16
N LYS A 136 -9.45 -15.73 16.78
CA LYS A 136 -10.50 -15.56 17.80
C LYS A 136 -10.03 -14.74 19.01
N ASP A 137 -8.77 -14.89 19.38
CA ASP A 137 -8.16 -14.23 20.54
C ASP A 137 -7.27 -13.05 20.10
N ARG A 138 -7.52 -12.49 18.91
CA ARG A 138 -6.76 -11.40 18.32
C ARG A 138 -7.66 -10.20 18.06
N PHE A 139 -7.03 -9.03 18.07
CA PHE A 139 -7.70 -7.76 17.77
C PHE A 139 -7.26 -7.25 16.42
N ASP A 140 -8.20 -6.62 15.72
CA ASP A 140 -7.96 -5.89 14.46
C ASP A 140 -7.09 -6.66 13.46
N SER A 141 -7.49 -7.90 13.18
CA SER A 141 -6.87 -8.65 12.09
C SER A 141 -7.02 -7.85 10.80
N THR A 142 -5.90 -7.52 10.18
CA THR A 142 -5.79 -6.58 9.07
C THR A 142 -5.05 -7.22 7.91
N VAL A 143 -5.54 -6.97 6.69
CA VAL A 143 -4.86 -7.36 5.44
C VAL A 143 -4.41 -6.13 4.68
N VAL A 144 -3.21 -6.23 4.08
CA VAL A 144 -2.72 -5.28 3.08
C VAL A 144 -3.03 -5.82 1.70
N LEU A 145 -3.51 -4.92 0.85
CA LEU A 145 -3.90 -5.21 -0.52
C LEU A 145 -2.99 -4.49 -1.51
N PHE A 146 -2.67 -5.18 -2.59
CA PHE A 146 -2.07 -4.66 -3.80
C PHE A 146 -2.92 -5.15 -4.97
N ASN A 147 -3.50 -4.24 -5.77
CA ASN A 147 -4.47 -4.60 -6.82
C ASN A 147 -5.63 -5.49 -6.35
N ASN A 148 -6.18 -5.20 -5.17
CA ASN A 148 -7.19 -6.01 -4.51
C ASN A 148 -6.75 -7.44 -4.10
N GLU A 149 -5.50 -7.83 -4.33
CA GLU A 149 -4.94 -9.09 -3.83
C GLU A 149 -4.37 -8.91 -2.43
N VAL A 150 -4.60 -9.86 -1.54
CA VAL A 150 -4.02 -9.86 -0.19
C VAL A 150 -2.54 -10.19 -0.29
N VAL A 151 -1.69 -9.24 0.12
CA VAL A 151 -0.23 -9.35 0.06
C VAL A 151 0.45 -9.26 1.43
N GLY A 152 -0.30 -8.97 2.48
CA GLY A 152 0.20 -8.94 3.85
C GLY A 152 -0.91 -9.12 4.85
N PHE A 153 -0.55 -9.59 6.06
CA PHE A 153 -1.46 -9.81 7.17
C PHE A 153 -0.77 -9.52 8.49
N ALA A 154 -1.50 -8.95 9.43
CA ALA A 154 -1.11 -8.80 10.84
C ALA A 154 -2.35 -8.67 11.73
N ASN A 155 -2.15 -8.74 13.05
CA ASN A 155 -3.16 -8.44 14.07
C ASN A 155 -2.49 -7.95 15.35
N PHE A 156 -3.29 -7.55 16.35
CA PHE A 156 -2.77 -7.38 17.68
C PHE A 156 -3.02 -8.64 18.52
N TYR A 157 -2.02 -9.06 19.27
CA TYR A 157 -2.18 -10.15 20.25
C TYR A 157 -2.42 -9.63 21.67
N GLU A 158 -2.14 -8.36 21.92
CA GLU A 158 -2.44 -7.66 23.16
C GLU A 158 -2.79 -6.20 22.88
N VAL A 159 -3.81 -5.69 23.55
CA VAL A 159 -4.22 -4.29 23.51
C VAL A 159 -4.37 -3.79 24.95
N ARG A 160 -3.65 -2.73 25.28
CA ARG A 160 -3.80 -1.96 26.54
C ARG A 160 -4.15 -0.52 26.18
N GLU A 161 -5.43 -0.20 26.24
CA GLU A 161 -5.94 1.11 25.90
C GLU A 161 -5.15 2.24 26.59
N SER A 162 -4.88 3.30 25.83
CA SER A 162 -4.10 4.46 26.25
C SER A 162 -2.63 4.15 26.65
N GLN A 163 -2.14 2.94 26.39
CA GLN A 163 -0.77 2.53 26.66
C GLN A 163 -0.12 2.00 25.37
N TYR A 164 -0.36 0.73 25.03
CA TYR A 164 0.27 0.11 23.88
C TYR A 164 -0.62 -0.93 23.19
N CYS A 165 -0.30 -1.21 21.94
CA CYS A 165 -0.74 -2.41 21.23
C CYS A 165 0.48 -3.27 20.86
N ALA A 166 0.34 -4.61 20.99
CA ALA A 166 1.39 -5.53 20.58
C ALA A 166 0.98 -6.28 19.31
N ILE A 167 1.77 -6.07 18.23
CA ILE A 167 1.54 -6.69 16.92
C ILE A 167 2.03 -8.13 16.91
N GLY A 168 1.23 -9.01 16.31
CA GLY A 168 1.56 -10.39 16.02
C GLY A 168 1.14 -10.86 14.65
N ASN A 169 1.52 -12.08 14.33
CA ASN A 169 1.19 -12.76 13.07
C ASN A 169 1.56 -11.96 11.81
N VAL A 170 2.62 -11.15 11.88
CA VAL A 170 3.06 -10.33 10.74
C VAL A 170 3.62 -11.22 9.64
N ILE A 171 3.05 -11.11 8.45
CA ILE A 171 3.56 -11.78 7.26
C ILE A 171 3.33 -10.95 6.02
N VAL A 172 4.28 -11.00 5.09
CA VAL A 172 4.19 -10.40 3.76
C VAL A 172 4.39 -11.49 2.72
N SER A 173 3.53 -11.48 1.71
CA SER A 173 3.64 -12.37 0.55
C SER A 173 5.05 -12.29 -0.02
N PRO A 174 5.70 -13.43 -0.24
CA PRO A 174 7.10 -13.46 -0.68
C PRO A 174 7.39 -12.68 -1.97
N CYS A 175 6.45 -12.66 -2.91
CA CYS A 175 6.58 -11.91 -4.17
C CYS A 175 6.55 -10.38 -3.97
N PHE A 176 6.13 -9.92 -2.78
CA PHE A 176 5.97 -8.51 -2.45
C PHE A 176 6.92 -8.03 -1.34
N ARG A 177 7.85 -8.86 -0.89
CA ARG A 177 8.91 -8.46 0.05
C ARG A 177 9.87 -7.46 -0.59
N ASN A 178 10.52 -6.64 0.23
CA ASN A 178 11.43 -5.56 -0.20
C ASN A 178 10.76 -4.50 -1.11
N ARG A 179 9.42 -4.43 -1.11
CA ARG A 179 8.62 -3.42 -1.85
C ARG A 179 7.86 -2.47 -0.93
N GLY A 180 8.27 -2.37 0.33
CA GLY A 180 7.65 -1.48 1.32
C GLY A 180 6.34 -1.99 1.94
N VAL A 181 5.85 -3.20 1.56
CA VAL A 181 4.59 -3.76 2.08
C VAL A 181 4.64 -3.96 3.59
N GLY A 182 5.75 -4.47 4.13
CA GLY A 182 5.92 -4.65 5.57
C GLY A 182 5.85 -3.34 6.33
N THR A 183 6.58 -2.32 5.86
CA THR A 183 6.53 -0.95 6.44
C THR A 183 5.12 -0.38 6.37
N PHE A 184 4.44 -0.54 5.24
CA PHE A 184 3.06 -0.08 5.09
C PHE A 184 2.10 -0.79 6.07
N LEU A 185 2.24 -2.12 6.26
CA LEU A 185 1.44 -2.90 7.20
C LEU A 185 1.65 -2.44 8.65
N ILE A 186 2.91 -2.24 9.07
CA ILE A 186 3.21 -1.75 10.42
C ILE A 186 2.63 -0.34 10.63
N ASN A 187 2.77 0.57 9.68
CA ASN A 187 2.18 1.91 9.76
C ASN A 187 0.65 1.86 9.82
N ALA A 188 0.00 0.95 9.07
CA ALA A 188 -1.44 0.76 9.15
C ALA A 188 -1.88 0.26 10.54
N MET A 189 -1.15 -0.69 11.14
CA MET A 189 -1.43 -1.17 12.49
C MET A 189 -1.20 -0.06 13.53
N GLU A 190 -0.15 0.75 13.38
CA GLU A 190 0.09 1.93 14.23
C GLU A 190 -1.07 2.92 14.17
N ASP A 191 -1.55 3.23 12.98
CA ASP A 191 -2.70 4.11 12.76
C ASP A 191 -3.99 3.55 13.42
N ILE A 192 -4.23 2.24 13.31
CA ILE A 192 -5.35 1.57 13.97
C ILE A 192 -5.22 1.68 15.49
N GLY A 193 -4.05 1.36 16.04
CA GLY A 193 -3.78 1.45 17.47
C GLY A 193 -4.01 2.86 18.03
N LYS A 194 -3.48 3.88 17.34
CA LYS A 194 -3.66 5.29 17.73
C LYS A 194 -5.13 5.72 17.66
N LYS A 195 -5.81 5.44 16.56
CA LYS A 195 -7.19 5.92 16.32
C LYS A 195 -8.23 5.20 17.16
N LYS A 196 -8.08 3.89 17.34
CA LYS A 196 -9.09 3.06 18.00
C LYS A 196 -8.86 2.92 19.51
N TYR A 197 -7.60 2.83 19.94
CA TYR A 197 -7.24 2.51 21.33
C TYR A 197 -6.48 3.65 22.03
N ASN A 198 -6.24 4.77 21.32
CA ASN A 198 -5.52 5.93 21.84
C ASN A 198 -4.14 5.57 22.42
N VAL A 199 -3.43 4.61 21.80
CA VAL A 199 -2.14 4.15 22.29
C VAL A 199 -1.00 5.07 21.84
N SER A 200 0.05 5.17 22.67
CA SER A 200 1.27 5.92 22.35
C SER A 200 2.39 5.02 21.83
N GLU A 201 2.32 3.72 22.08
CA GLU A 201 3.36 2.76 21.75
C GLU A 201 2.83 1.58 20.97
N LEU A 202 3.68 1.06 20.07
CA LEU A 202 3.45 -0.16 19.32
C LEU A 202 4.58 -1.13 19.62
N HIS A 203 4.26 -2.27 20.21
CA HIS A 203 5.23 -3.31 20.54
C HIS A 203 5.29 -4.35 19.43
N LEU A 204 6.50 -4.71 19.03
CA LEU A 204 6.77 -5.77 18.07
C LEU A 204 7.87 -6.68 18.61
N SER A 205 7.59 -7.98 18.68
CA SER A 205 8.58 -8.98 19.06
C SER A 205 9.16 -9.62 17.82
N CYS A 206 10.48 -9.51 17.64
CA CYS A 206 11.22 -10.17 16.58
C CYS A 206 12.13 -11.24 17.17
N LEU A 207 12.24 -12.39 16.50
CA LEU A 207 13.26 -13.38 16.81
C LEU A 207 14.58 -12.98 16.13
N ASP A 208 15.70 -13.21 16.80
CA ASP A 208 17.04 -12.83 16.31
C ASP A 208 17.39 -13.42 14.94
N ALA A 209 16.71 -14.50 14.55
CA ALA A 209 16.91 -15.19 13.27
C ALA A 209 15.95 -14.74 12.14
N ASN A 210 15.18 -13.65 12.36
CA ASN A 210 14.20 -13.18 11.38
C ASN A 210 14.63 -11.87 10.71
#